data_97180e56074d6d2a9d7254e1ea97605f
#
_entry.id   97180e56074d6d2a9d7254e1ea97605f
#
_cell.length_a   1.000
_cell.length_b   1.000
_cell.length_c   1.000
_cell.angle_alpha   90.00
_cell.angle_beta   90.00
_cell.angle_gamma   90.00
#
_symmetry.space_group_name_H-M   'P 1'
#
loop_
_entity.id
_entity.type
_entity.pdbx_description
1 polymer ?
#
loop_
_entity_poly.entity_id
_entity_poly.type
_entity_poly.pdbx_seq_one_letter_code
_entity_poly.pdbx_strand_id
1 'polypeptide(L)'
;MFSYQINKNIKLKILEEREAEQLFKLVDSNRDYLAEFLPFVEHTKKVEDSKHFIHSALQQFIDGNGFHCGIWNNKELIGVIGLHYLDLVNKTTSIGYYLAEDFQNKGIMTKCTQALIRYVYEVYDINGSVAKLNL
;
A
#
# COMPACT_ATOMS: atom_id res chain seq x y z
N MET A 1 -10.93 8.14 -4.83
CA MET A 1 -10.04 9.21 -4.36
C MET A 1 -8.91 9.41 -5.34
N PHE A 2 -8.58 10.65 -5.63
CA PHE A 2 -7.40 10.91 -6.45
C PHE A 2 -6.15 10.78 -5.62
N SER A 3 -6.15 11.39 -4.46
CA SER A 3 -5.08 11.25 -3.48
C SER A 3 -5.61 11.59 -2.09
N TYR A 4 -4.92 11.08 -1.09
CA TYR A 4 -5.26 11.34 0.31
C TYR A 4 -4.03 11.95 0.97
N GLN A 5 -4.11 13.23 1.33
CA GLN A 5 -2.96 13.94 1.88
C GLN A 5 -2.75 13.56 3.35
N ILE A 6 -1.56 13.11 3.68
CA ILE A 6 -1.17 12.72 5.05
C ILE A 6 -0.58 13.93 5.77
N ASN A 7 0.39 14.58 5.12
CA ASN A 7 0.99 15.81 5.62
C ASN A 7 1.48 16.63 4.43
N LYS A 8 2.31 17.65 4.68
CA LYS A 8 2.79 18.54 3.64
C LYS A 8 3.48 17.82 2.47
N ASN A 9 4.20 16.74 2.76
CA ASN A 9 5.03 16.05 1.77
C ASN A 9 4.52 14.66 1.41
N ILE A 10 3.71 14.04 2.26
CA ILE A 10 3.29 12.64 2.12
C ILE A 10 1.84 12.55 1.70
N LYS A 11 1.57 11.74 0.69
CA LYS A 11 0.21 11.44 0.25
C LYS A 11 0.07 9.96 -0.12
N LEU A 12 -1.16 9.48 -0.06
CA LEU A 12 -1.54 8.15 -0.53
C LEU A 12 -2.28 8.31 -1.86
N LYS A 13 -1.97 7.46 -2.82
CA LYS A 13 -2.64 7.48 -4.12
C LYS A 13 -2.66 6.06 -4.67
N ILE A 14 -3.78 5.62 -5.23
CA ILE A 14 -3.89 4.31 -5.86
C ILE A 14 -2.83 4.18 -6.95
N LEU A 15 -2.14 3.04 -6.96
CA LEU A 15 -1.10 2.75 -7.95
C LEU A 15 -1.72 2.52 -9.32
N GLU A 16 -1.08 3.08 -10.34
CA GLU A 16 -1.46 2.93 -11.74
C GLU A 16 -0.37 2.16 -12.50
N GLU A 17 -0.75 1.46 -13.56
CA GLU A 17 0.20 0.63 -14.32
C GLU A 17 1.39 1.43 -14.87
N ARG A 18 1.19 2.69 -15.21
CA ARG A 18 2.27 3.58 -15.67
C ARG A 18 3.34 3.82 -14.62
N GLU A 19 3.07 3.45 -13.37
CA GLU A 19 3.99 3.62 -12.25
C GLU A 19 4.79 2.36 -11.92
N ALA A 20 4.72 1.35 -12.80
CA ALA A 20 5.37 0.06 -12.58
C ALA A 20 6.89 0.17 -12.43
N GLU A 21 7.53 1.05 -13.20
CA GLU A 21 8.98 1.25 -13.11
C GLU A 21 9.37 1.81 -11.74
N GLN A 22 8.60 2.76 -11.24
CA GLN A 22 8.85 3.36 -9.93
C GLN A 22 8.63 2.33 -8.83
N LEU A 23 7.61 1.49 -8.95
CA LEU A 23 7.37 0.43 -7.98
C LEU A 23 8.50 -0.60 -7.99
N PHE A 24 8.94 -1.03 -9.16
CA PHE A 24 10.06 -1.96 -9.27
C PHE A 24 11.32 -1.36 -8.66
N LYS A 25 11.60 -0.09 -8.93
CA LYS A 25 12.76 0.60 -8.37
C LYS A 25 12.71 0.64 -6.84
N LEU A 26 11.53 0.88 -6.28
CA LEU A 26 11.34 0.88 -4.84
C LEU A 26 11.70 -0.49 -4.25
N VAL A 27 11.18 -1.57 -4.82
CA VAL A 27 11.44 -2.92 -4.33
C VAL A 27 12.90 -3.28 -4.54
N ASP A 28 13.43 -3.03 -5.72
CA ASP A 28 14.80 -3.42 -6.08
C ASP A 28 15.85 -2.68 -5.26
N SER A 29 15.64 -1.40 -4.99
CA SER A 29 16.55 -0.58 -4.18
C SER A 29 16.54 -0.95 -2.70
N ASN A 30 15.50 -1.67 -2.24
CA ASN A 30 15.34 -2.05 -0.85
C ASN A 30 15.25 -3.57 -0.70
N ARG A 31 15.76 -4.31 -1.67
CA ARG A 31 15.58 -5.76 -1.79
C ARG A 31 16.02 -6.53 -0.56
N ASP A 32 17.22 -6.28 -0.08
CA ASP A 32 17.76 -7.02 1.07
C ASP A 32 16.95 -6.77 2.33
N TYR A 33 16.56 -5.51 2.54
CA TYR A 33 15.75 -5.12 3.69
C TYR A 33 14.35 -5.72 3.62
N LEU A 34 13.68 -5.57 2.47
CA LEU A 34 12.29 -6.02 2.32
C LEU A 34 12.17 -7.54 2.29
N ALA A 35 13.17 -8.24 1.76
CA ALA A 35 13.14 -9.71 1.66
C ALA A 35 13.07 -10.38 3.02
N GLU A 36 13.52 -9.73 4.08
CA GLU A 36 13.42 -10.27 5.44
C GLU A 36 11.97 -10.46 5.89
N PHE A 37 11.04 -9.65 5.37
CA PHE A 37 9.65 -9.63 5.82
C PHE A 37 8.66 -10.07 4.75
N LEU A 38 9.01 -9.92 3.47
CA LEU A 38 8.07 -10.01 2.36
C LEU A 38 8.51 -11.07 1.35
N PRO A 39 7.86 -12.23 1.36
CA PRO A 39 8.23 -13.31 0.42
C PRO A 39 8.13 -12.93 -1.06
N PHE A 40 7.24 -12.00 -1.41
CA PHE A 40 7.04 -11.66 -2.82
C PHE A 40 8.25 -10.98 -3.46
N VAL A 41 9.14 -10.39 -2.67
CA VAL A 41 10.33 -9.69 -3.17
C VAL A 41 11.21 -10.63 -4.00
N GLU A 42 11.29 -11.89 -3.59
CA GLU A 42 12.04 -12.93 -4.28
C GLU A 42 11.54 -13.16 -5.71
N HIS A 43 10.24 -12.94 -5.93
CA HIS A 43 9.58 -13.14 -7.22
C HIS A 43 9.47 -11.86 -8.05
N THR A 44 9.83 -10.72 -7.49
CA THR A 44 9.81 -9.43 -8.19
C THR A 44 11.18 -9.19 -8.81
N LYS A 45 11.36 -9.67 -10.03
CA LYS A 45 12.68 -9.69 -10.70
C LYS A 45 12.80 -8.66 -11.82
N LYS A 46 11.68 -8.14 -12.33
CA LYS A 46 11.66 -7.21 -13.45
C LYS A 46 10.44 -6.31 -13.36
N VAL A 47 10.43 -5.25 -14.17
CA VAL A 47 9.36 -4.26 -14.15
C VAL A 47 7.99 -4.89 -14.42
N GLU A 48 7.92 -5.88 -15.29
CA GLU A 48 6.66 -6.58 -15.61
C GLU A 48 6.03 -7.23 -14.38
N ASP A 49 6.85 -7.69 -13.44
CA ASP A 49 6.33 -8.29 -12.21
C ASP A 49 5.61 -7.24 -11.36
N SER A 50 6.16 -6.02 -11.29
CA SER A 50 5.52 -4.90 -10.61
C SER A 50 4.25 -4.45 -11.35
N LYS A 51 4.29 -4.48 -12.68
CA LYS A 51 3.11 -4.16 -13.48
C LYS A 51 1.99 -5.17 -13.22
N HIS A 52 2.31 -6.45 -13.13
CA HIS A 52 1.33 -7.50 -12.80
C HIS A 52 0.73 -7.27 -11.42
N PHE A 53 1.53 -6.90 -10.44
CA PHE A 53 1.03 -6.57 -9.11
C PHE A 53 0.02 -5.42 -9.19
N ILE A 54 0.37 -4.34 -9.86
CA ILE A 54 -0.51 -3.18 -9.98
C ILE A 54 -1.81 -3.55 -10.69
N HIS A 55 -1.70 -4.32 -11.77
CA HIS A 55 -2.89 -4.78 -12.50
C HIS A 55 -3.83 -5.59 -11.60
N SER A 56 -3.28 -6.52 -10.83
CA SER A 56 -4.06 -7.33 -9.89
C SER A 56 -4.69 -6.47 -8.79
N ALA A 57 -3.97 -5.47 -8.30
CA ALA A 57 -4.47 -4.55 -7.29
C ALA A 57 -5.63 -3.71 -7.83
N LEU A 58 -5.52 -3.25 -9.08
CA LEU A 58 -6.60 -2.50 -9.72
C LEU A 58 -7.83 -3.38 -9.96
N GLN A 59 -7.61 -4.65 -10.33
CA GLN A 59 -8.71 -5.60 -10.49
C GLN A 59 -9.41 -5.84 -9.15
N GLN A 60 -8.65 -5.96 -8.08
CA GLN A 60 -9.18 -6.10 -6.72
C GLN A 60 -10.08 -4.91 -6.37
N PHE A 61 -9.65 -3.70 -6.75
CA PHE A 61 -10.42 -2.49 -6.52
C PHE A 61 -11.72 -2.49 -7.32
N ILE A 62 -11.65 -2.88 -8.59
CA ILE A 62 -12.83 -3.01 -9.46
C ILE A 62 -13.83 -3.99 -8.86
N ASP A 63 -13.35 -5.10 -8.33
CA ASP A 63 -14.18 -6.15 -7.74
C ASP A 63 -14.73 -5.77 -6.35
N GLY A 64 -14.35 -4.61 -5.82
CA GLY A 64 -14.82 -4.16 -4.51
C GLY A 64 -14.21 -4.92 -3.34
N ASN A 65 -13.04 -5.54 -3.54
CA ASN A 65 -12.42 -6.42 -2.55
C ASN A 65 -11.14 -5.80 -1.94
N GLY A 66 -11.02 -4.50 -1.98
CA GLY A 66 -9.89 -3.79 -1.41
C GLY A 66 -9.13 -2.97 -2.45
N PHE A 67 -8.05 -2.36 -2.01
CA PHE A 67 -7.21 -1.54 -2.89
C PHE A 67 -5.81 -1.40 -2.31
N HIS A 68 -4.87 -0.95 -3.15
CA HIS A 68 -3.49 -0.67 -2.74
C HIS A 68 -3.07 0.70 -3.21
N CYS A 69 -2.48 1.46 -2.29
CA CYS A 69 -2.00 2.82 -2.56
C CYS A 69 -0.48 2.85 -2.50
N GLY A 70 0.11 3.65 -3.38
CA GLY A 70 1.49 4.08 -3.18
C GLY A 70 1.54 5.11 -2.07
N ILE A 71 2.63 5.11 -1.33
CA ILE A 71 2.97 6.16 -0.39
C ILE A 71 3.99 7.04 -1.09
N TRP A 72 3.64 8.30 -1.30
CA TRP A 72 4.45 9.23 -2.09
C TRP A 72 5.02 10.31 -1.19
N ASN A 73 6.33 10.53 -1.29
CA ASN A 73 6.99 11.67 -0.70
C ASN A 73 7.26 12.64 -1.84
N ASN A 74 6.41 13.66 -1.95
CA ASN A 74 6.37 14.53 -3.12
C ASN A 74 6.15 13.68 -4.38
N LYS A 75 7.16 13.56 -5.25
CA LYS A 75 7.05 12.79 -6.50
C LYS A 75 7.69 11.40 -6.41
N GLU A 76 8.26 11.05 -5.28
CA GLU A 76 8.97 9.78 -5.10
C GLU A 76 8.06 8.75 -4.45
N LEU A 77 7.99 7.57 -5.04
CA LEU A 77 7.28 6.43 -4.44
C LEU A 77 8.18 5.81 -3.37
N ILE A 78 7.74 5.86 -2.12
CA ILE A 78 8.54 5.40 -0.98
C ILE A 78 7.96 4.19 -0.28
N GLY A 79 6.75 3.78 -0.61
CA GLY A 79 6.14 2.62 0.02
C GLY A 79 4.81 2.28 -0.59
N VAL A 80 4.20 1.24 -0.05
CA VAL A 80 2.87 0.76 -0.45
C VAL A 80 2.09 0.43 0.81
N ILE A 81 0.81 0.78 0.82
CA ILE A 81 -0.12 0.42 1.87
C ILE A 81 -1.45 0.05 1.23
N GLY A 82 -2.11 -0.98 1.72
CA GLY A 82 -3.37 -1.39 1.13
C GLY A 82 -4.15 -2.36 1.98
N LEU A 83 -5.26 -2.79 1.42
CA LEU A 83 -6.15 -3.77 2.03
C LEU A 83 -5.96 -5.11 1.33
N HIS A 84 -5.59 -6.15 2.09
CA HIS A 84 -5.46 -7.50 1.52
C HIS A 84 -6.83 -8.04 1.09
N TYR A 85 -7.87 -7.66 1.81
CA TYR A 85 -9.24 -7.99 1.47
C TYR A 85 -10.19 -7.00 2.12
N LEU A 86 -11.43 -6.98 1.66
CA LEU A 86 -12.47 -6.14 2.22
C LEU A 86 -13.74 -6.99 2.32
N ASP A 87 -14.10 -7.36 3.54
CA ASP A 87 -15.28 -8.19 3.81
C ASP A 87 -16.39 -7.29 4.36
N LEU A 88 -17.28 -6.86 3.49
CA LEU A 88 -18.35 -5.93 3.86
C LEU A 88 -19.49 -6.61 4.63
N VAL A 89 -19.59 -7.94 4.53
CA VAL A 89 -20.61 -8.71 5.27
C VAL A 89 -20.23 -8.78 6.74
N ASN A 90 -18.99 -9.17 7.01
CA ASN A 90 -18.47 -9.30 8.38
C ASN A 90 -17.81 -8.02 8.89
N LYS A 91 -17.68 -7.02 8.02
CA LYS A 91 -17.08 -5.72 8.33
C LYS A 91 -15.66 -5.86 8.86
N THR A 92 -14.85 -6.62 8.14
CA THR A 92 -13.44 -6.83 8.47
C THR A 92 -12.56 -6.53 7.28
N THR A 93 -11.31 -6.17 7.55
CA THR A 93 -10.27 -5.97 6.55
C THR A 93 -8.92 -6.31 7.15
N SER A 94 -7.91 -6.43 6.30
CA SER A 94 -6.54 -6.65 6.72
C SER A 94 -5.65 -5.64 6.00
N ILE A 95 -4.88 -4.87 6.75
CA ILE A 95 -4.01 -3.83 6.20
C ILE A 95 -2.59 -4.37 6.12
N GLY A 96 -2.00 -4.28 4.92
CA GLY A 96 -0.61 -4.62 4.70
C GLY A 96 0.16 -3.40 4.22
N TYR A 97 1.45 -3.33 4.55
CA TYR A 97 2.27 -2.19 4.15
C TYR A 97 3.75 -2.52 4.13
N TYR A 98 4.51 -1.73 3.37
CA TYR A 98 5.95 -1.69 3.46
C TYR A 98 6.45 -0.30 3.04
N LEU A 99 7.65 0.04 3.49
CA LEU A 99 8.24 1.36 3.30
C LEU A 99 9.73 1.20 3.03
N ALA A 100 10.28 2.06 2.18
CA ALA A 100 11.72 2.09 1.93
C ALA A 100 12.48 2.27 3.24
N GLU A 101 13.64 1.61 3.34
CA GLU A 101 14.42 1.60 4.57
C GLU A 101 14.78 3.01 5.06
N ASP A 102 15.14 3.91 4.13
CA ASP A 102 15.55 5.28 4.45
C ASP A 102 14.42 6.13 5.06
N PHE A 103 13.18 5.68 4.94
CA PHE A 103 12.02 6.41 5.46
C PHE A 103 11.46 5.78 6.73
N GLN A 104 12.11 4.74 7.25
CA GLN A 104 11.71 4.10 8.51
C GLN A 104 11.96 5.04 9.71
N ASN A 105 11.25 4.79 10.80
CA ASN A 105 11.45 5.48 12.07
C ASN A 105 11.19 6.99 12.03
N LYS A 106 10.35 7.44 11.09
CA LYS A 106 9.97 8.85 10.95
C LYS A 106 8.48 9.09 11.20
N GLY A 107 7.77 8.04 11.67
CA GLY A 107 6.34 8.14 11.95
C GLY A 107 5.46 8.13 10.71
N ILE A 108 6.03 7.95 9.52
CA ILE A 108 5.26 7.98 8.26
C ILE A 108 4.23 6.85 8.23
N MET A 109 4.67 5.62 8.51
CA MET A 109 3.78 4.46 8.43
C MET A 109 2.67 4.53 9.47
N THR A 110 2.96 5.03 10.67
CA THR A 110 1.96 5.23 11.71
C THR A 110 0.85 6.15 11.22
N LYS A 111 1.24 7.28 10.61
CA LYS A 111 0.27 8.25 10.09
C LYS A 111 -0.53 7.68 8.91
N CYS A 112 0.14 6.95 8.01
CA CYS A 112 -0.53 6.34 6.87
C CYS A 112 -1.53 5.28 7.32
N THR A 113 -1.15 4.45 8.30
CA THR A 113 -2.03 3.42 8.84
C THR A 113 -3.25 4.04 9.51
N GLN A 114 -3.05 5.09 10.31
CA GLN A 114 -4.15 5.80 10.94
C GLN A 114 -5.11 6.40 9.92
N ALA A 115 -4.57 6.98 8.85
CA ALA A 115 -5.38 7.56 7.78
C ALA A 115 -6.19 6.48 7.06
N LEU A 116 -5.59 5.34 6.80
CA LEU A 116 -6.29 4.24 6.12
C LEU A 116 -7.39 3.64 7.00
N ILE A 117 -7.13 3.47 8.29
CA ILE A 117 -8.13 2.99 9.26
C ILE A 117 -9.32 3.95 9.28
N ARG A 118 -9.05 5.25 9.32
CA ARG A 118 -10.11 6.26 9.30
C ARG A 118 -10.92 6.17 8.00
N TYR A 119 -10.23 6.03 6.87
CA TYR A 119 -10.88 5.93 5.56
C TYR A 119 -11.81 4.72 5.48
N VAL A 120 -11.35 3.54 5.91
CA VAL A 120 -12.21 2.35 5.89
C VAL A 120 -13.39 2.46 6.84
N TYR A 121 -13.21 3.14 7.97
CA TYR A 121 -14.32 3.41 8.88
C TYR A 121 -15.36 4.33 8.23
N GLU A 122 -14.91 5.43 7.66
CA GLU A 122 -15.82 6.44 7.09
C GLU A 122 -16.53 5.96 5.82
N VAL A 123 -15.83 5.21 4.97
CA VAL A 123 -16.34 4.80 3.66
C VAL A 123 -17.04 3.45 3.71
N TYR A 124 -16.51 2.50 4.49
CA TYR A 124 -17.00 1.13 4.50
C TYR A 124 -17.61 0.70 5.83
N ASP A 125 -17.65 1.59 6.80
CA ASP A 125 -18.21 1.33 8.14
C ASP A 125 -17.50 0.17 8.85
N ILE A 126 -16.17 0.08 8.66
CA ILE A 126 -15.34 -0.92 9.33
C ILE A 126 -14.62 -0.26 10.50
N ASN A 127 -14.90 -0.74 11.71
CA ASN A 127 -14.29 -0.22 12.92
C ASN A 127 -12.81 -0.60 12.99
N GLY A 128 -11.95 0.33 13.41
CA GLY A 128 -10.53 0.08 13.55
C GLY A 128 -10.16 -1.11 14.43
N SER A 129 -11.04 -1.49 15.36
CA SER A 129 -10.82 -2.65 16.22
C SER A 129 -10.91 -3.98 15.51
N VAL A 130 -11.53 -4.02 14.31
CA VAL A 130 -11.63 -5.24 13.49
C VAL A 130 -10.75 -5.16 12.24
N ALA A 131 -10.01 -4.07 12.06
CA ALA A 131 -8.99 -3.98 11.04
C ALA A 131 -7.71 -4.65 11.55
N LYS A 132 -7.09 -5.48 10.73
CA LYS A 132 -5.88 -6.22 11.11
C LYS A 132 -4.68 -5.67 10.38
N LEU A 133 -3.54 -5.57 11.08
CA LEU A 133 -2.27 -5.21 10.47
C LEU A 133 -1.54 -6.50 10.12
N ASN A 134 -1.09 -6.58 8.87
CA ASN A 134 -0.38 -7.75 8.38
C ASN A 134 0.78 -7.29 7.49
N LEU A 135 1.97 -7.61 7.91
CA LEU A 135 3.21 -7.25 7.19
C LEU A 135 3.53 -8.23 6.08
#